data_17c6bdf30011a1e81be70b2e2d3dea9c
#
_entry.id   17c6bdf30011a1e81be70b2e2d3dea9c
#
_cell.length_a   1.000
_cell.length_b   1.000
_cell.length_c   1.000
_cell.angle_alpha   90.00
_cell.angle_beta   90.00
_cell.angle_gamma   90.00
#
_symmetry.space_group_name_H-M   'P 1'
#
loop_
_entity.id
_entity.type
_entity.pdbx_description
1 polymer ?
#
loop_
_entity_poly.entity_id
_entity_poly.type
_entity_poly.pdbx_seq_one_letter_code
_entity_poly.pdbx_strand_id
1 'polypeptide(L)'
;QTHFLSHSLQAKMSRPVQARRLEGIDKNIWVEFVKLAATYSKVNLGQGFPDFPPPDFLTEAFARALSGGNHMLHQYTRAFGHPPLVKVLAQFFEKLLGRDVDPMTNVMVTVGAYQALFCCFQALVDEGDEVIIIEPFFDCYEPMVKMAGGTPVFVPLRPNPPKDGKWMSSADWQLDPAELASKFNKRTKAIVLNSPNNPLGKVFSRGELGLIAELCVKHDVLCISDEVYEWLVYDGKQHIRIASLEGMWDRTVIIGSAGKTFSATGWKVGWVVGSDRLMQHVRTVHQNSVYHCATIAQEAVAQGFQRELMLYGKPESYFVQLPKELQQKRDWLVQSLDGVGMKPIIPEGTYFLVADISQFKSDVPDVSNSDEPYDHRFAKWMVKNKGLAAIPLSAFYSEGHKNNYTNFIRFCFAKEEATLKAANDILQKWKQEKASS
;
A
#
# COMPACT_ATOMS: atom_id res chain seq x y z
N GLN A 1 -66.56 0.49 -18.64
CA GLN A 1 -65.55 1.20 -17.81
C GLN A 1 -65.09 0.26 -16.69
N THR A 2 -64.00 -0.47 -16.93
CA THR A 2 -63.36 -1.33 -15.96
C THR A 2 -62.10 -0.62 -15.44
N HIS A 3 -62.17 -0.11 -14.23
CA HIS A 3 -61.01 0.42 -13.48
C HIS A 3 -60.13 -0.74 -13.07
N PHE A 4 -59.00 -0.91 -13.73
CA PHE A 4 -57.89 -1.71 -13.21
C PHE A 4 -57.14 -0.90 -12.15
N LEU A 5 -57.40 -1.17 -10.90
CA LEU A 5 -56.59 -0.74 -9.77
C LEU A 5 -55.25 -1.50 -9.84
N SER A 6 -54.19 -0.82 -10.28
CA SER A 6 -52.84 -1.29 -10.15
C SER A 6 -52.38 -1.15 -8.67
N HIS A 7 -52.63 -2.16 -7.85
CA HIS A 7 -51.95 -2.28 -6.58
C HIS A 7 -50.51 -2.69 -6.89
N SER A 8 -49.57 -1.74 -6.82
CA SER A 8 -48.14 -2.05 -6.78
C SER A 8 -47.87 -2.81 -5.47
N LEU A 9 -47.77 -4.12 -5.59
CA LEU A 9 -47.25 -4.98 -4.55
C LEU A 9 -45.76 -4.63 -4.34
N GLN A 10 -45.47 -3.60 -3.55
CA GLN A 10 -44.16 -3.44 -2.95
C GLN A 10 -44.02 -4.51 -1.87
N ALA A 11 -43.67 -5.72 -2.27
CA ALA A 11 -43.28 -6.76 -1.35
C ALA A 11 -41.99 -6.30 -0.64
N LYS A 12 -42.11 -5.86 0.62
CA LYS A 12 -40.95 -5.57 1.46
C LYS A 12 -40.13 -6.86 1.58
N MET A 13 -38.87 -6.80 1.14
CA MET A 13 -37.94 -7.91 1.33
C MET A 13 -37.82 -8.20 2.84
N SER A 14 -38.12 -9.42 3.24
CA SER A 14 -38.08 -9.84 4.65
C SER A 14 -36.76 -10.43 5.09
N ARG A 15 -35.86 -10.68 4.13
CA ARG A 15 -34.52 -11.24 4.39
C ARG A 15 -33.45 -10.14 4.30
N PRO A 16 -32.40 -10.19 5.13
CA PRO A 16 -31.24 -9.31 4.99
C PRO A 16 -30.67 -9.43 3.58
N VAL A 17 -30.45 -8.29 2.90
CA VAL A 17 -29.85 -8.25 1.57
C VAL A 17 -28.34 -8.44 1.64
N GLN A 18 -27.72 -7.92 2.70
CA GLN A 18 -26.29 -7.97 2.90
C GLN A 18 -25.84 -9.35 3.37
N ALA A 19 -24.76 -9.87 2.77
CA ALA A 19 -24.11 -11.08 3.26
C ALA A 19 -23.41 -10.79 4.60
N ARG A 20 -23.53 -11.70 5.58
CA ARG A 20 -22.97 -11.55 6.93
C ARG A 20 -21.49 -11.19 6.95
N ARG A 21 -20.69 -11.74 6.02
CA ARG A 21 -19.24 -11.44 5.92
C ARG A 21 -18.92 -9.98 5.58
N LEU A 22 -19.91 -9.18 5.22
CA LEU A 22 -19.74 -7.75 4.89
C LEU A 22 -20.09 -6.83 6.07
N GLU A 23 -20.59 -7.40 7.19
CA GLU A 23 -20.95 -6.60 8.36
C GLU A 23 -19.72 -5.93 8.97
N GLY A 24 -19.81 -4.61 9.17
CA GLY A 24 -18.77 -3.80 9.82
C GLY A 24 -17.54 -3.48 8.97
N ILE A 25 -17.52 -3.86 7.67
CA ILE A 25 -16.41 -3.54 6.74
C ILE A 25 -16.82 -2.58 5.62
N ASP A 26 -18.00 -2.02 5.68
CA ASP A 26 -18.58 -1.07 4.71
C ASP A 26 -18.09 0.38 4.89
N LYS A 27 -17.41 0.67 6.00
CA LYS A 27 -16.86 2.00 6.29
C LYS A 27 -15.58 2.24 5.50
N ASN A 28 -15.58 3.29 4.68
CA ASN A 28 -14.42 3.71 3.91
C ASN A 28 -14.08 5.18 4.20
N ILE A 29 -13.03 5.38 4.98
CA ILE A 29 -12.53 6.70 5.34
C ILE A 29 -12.04 7.51 4.11
N TRP A 30 -11.55 6.83 3.09
CA TRP A 30 -11.04 7.47 1.88
C TRP A 30 -12.12 8.29 1.16
N VAL A 31 -13.37 7.82 1.16
CA VAL A 31 -14.49 8.54 0.52
C VAL A 31 -14.65 9.95 1.10
N GLU A 32 -14.54 10.08 2.42
CA GLU A 32 -14.66 11.37 3.10
C GLU A 32 -13.46 12.28 2.75
N PHE A 33 -12.23 11.79 2.91
CA PHE A 33 -11.04 12.61 2.67
C PHE A 33 -10.83 12.95 1.19
N VAL A 34 -11.17 12.06 0.27
CA VAL A 34 -11.17 12.36 -1.18
C VAL A 34 -12.16 13.49 -1.50
N LYS A 35 -13.38 13.44 -0.94
CA LYS A 35 -14.38 14.48 -1.12
C LYS A 35 -13.93 15.83 -0.54
N LEU A 36 -13.36 15.83 0.67
CA LEU A 36 -12.82 17.03 1.29
C LEU A 36 -11.67 17.63 0.48
N ALA A 37 -10.74 16.80 0.02
CA ALA A 37 -9.65 17.25 -0.84
C ALA A 37 -10.18 17.85 -2.15
N ALA A 38 -11.11 17.19 -2.83
CA ALA A 38 -11.71 17.70 -4.07
C ALA A 38 -12.44 19.05 -3.87
N THR A 39 -13.00 19.29 -2.68
CA THR A 39 -13.79 20.49 -2.41
C THR A 39 -12.93 21.67 -1.93
N TYR A 40 -11.92 21.43 -1.09
CA TYR A 40 -11.23 22.47 -0.34
C TYR A 40 -9.72 22.56 -0.62
N SER A 41 -9.08 21.51 -1.16
CA SER A 41 -7.63 21.56 -1.31
C SER A 41 -7.19 22.45 -2.46
N LYS A 42 -6.18 23.26 -2.20
CA LYS A 42 -5.35 23.92 -3.22
C LYS A 42 -4.22 23.01 -3.65
N VAL A 43 -3.73 22.20 -2.71
CA VAL A 43 -2.69 21.20 -2.91
C VAL A 43 -3.08 19.91 -2.20
N ASN A 44 -3.05 18.79 -2.92
CA ASN A 44 -3.41 17.50 -2.39
C ASN A 44 -2.16 16.61 -2.20
N LEU A 45 -1.68 16.51 -0.96
CA LEU A 45 -0.65 15.56 -0.56
C LEU A 45 -1.22 14.35 0.20
N GLY A 46 -2.55 14.21 0.23
CA GLY A 46 -3.22 13.10 0.93
C GLY A 46 -3.31 11.84 0.07
N GLN A 47 -3.61 11.99 -1.22
CA GLN A 47 -3.77 10.85 -2.13
C GLN A 47 -2.43 10.21 -2.50
N GLY A 48 -2.37 8.88 -2.35
CA GLY A 48 -1.16 8.09 -2.51
C GLY A 48 -0.89 7.63 -3.95
N PHE A 49 -0.83 8.57 -4.89
CA PHE A 49 -0.41 8.33 -6.27
C PHE A 49 0.37 9.51 -6.85
N PRO A 50 1.28 9.25 -7.79
CA PRO A 50 2.03 10.31 -8.49
C PRO A 50 1.09 11.23 -9.29
N ASP A 51 1.38 12.54 -9.30
CA ASP A 51 0.73 13.52 -10.19
C ASP A 51 1.59 13.86 -11.42
N PHE A 52 2.72 13.16 -11.57
CA PHE A 52 3.55 13.16 -12.77
C PHE A 52 3.27 11.92 -13.63
N PRO A 53 3.55 11.95 -14.95
CA PRO A 53 3.27 10.83 -15.85
C PRO A 53 4.15 9.62 -15.57
N PRO A 54 3.73 8.42 -16.00
CA PRO A 54 4.64 7.28 -16.14
C PRO A 54 5.81 7.63 -17.07
N PRO A 55 6.94 6.89 -17.01
CA PRO A 55 8.07 7.16 -17.88
C PRO A 55 7.71 6.97 -19.37
N ASP A 56 8.28 7.80 -20.23
CA ASP A 56 7.97 7.83 -21.67
C ASP A 56 8.11 6.47 -22.34
N PHE A 57 9.16 5.71 -22.01
CA PHE A 57 9.36 4.38 -22.58
C PHE A 57 8.17 3.43 -22.32
N LEU A 58 7.47 3.61 -21.19
CA LEU A 58 6.33 2.78 -20.82
C LEU A 58 5.05 3.22 -21.55
N THR A 59 4.79 4.53 -21.60
CA THR A 59 3.62 5.07 -22.33
C THR A 59 3.75 4.83 -23.84
N GLU A 60 4.96 4.93 -24.40
CA GLU A 60 5.24 4.58 -25.78
C GLU A 60 5.04 3.08 -26.06
N ALA A 61 5.44 2.21 -25.11
CA ALA A 61 5.18 0.77 -25.22
C ALA A 61 3.67 0.48 -25.25
N PHE A 62 2.89 1.18 -24.44
CA PHE A 62 1.43 1.06 -24.44
C PHE A 62 0.82 1.53 -25.77
N ALA A 63 1.29 2.67 -26.29
CA ALA A 63 0.84 3.21 -27.57
C ALA A 63 1.16 2.25 -28.73
N ARG A 64 2.36 1.65 -28.75
CA ARG A 64 2.73 0.63 -29.73
C ARG A 64 1.87 -0.63 -29.61
N ALA A 65 1.56 -1.08 -28.41
CA ALA A 65 0.69 -2.23 -28.18
C ALA A 65 -0.73 -1.94 -28.69
N LEU A 66 -1.22 -0.72 -28.52
CA LEU A 66 -2.55 -0.29 -28.95
C LEU A 66 -2.67 -0.18 -30.49
N SER A 67 -1.68 0.42 -31.16
CA SER A 67 -1.77 0.79 -32.58
C SER A 67 -0.79 0.04 -33.50
N GLY A 68 0.03 -0.84 -32.97
CA GLY A 68 1.12 -1.51 -33.70
C GLY A 68 0.70 -2.67 -34.64
N GLY A 69 -0.59 -2.84 -34.93
CA GLY A 69 -1.10 -3.81 -35.90
C GLY A 69 -1.22 -5.25 -35.39
N ASN A 70 -0.76 -5.55 -34.19
CA ASN A 70 -1.00 -6.86 -33.56
C ASN A 70 -2.35 -6.86 -32.83
N HIS A 71 -3.42 -7.18 -33.58
CA HIS A 71 -4.78 -7.19 -33.02
C HIS A 71 -5.02 -8.29 -31.98
N MET A 72 -4.14 -9.28 -31.83
CA MET A 72 -4.22 -10.24 -30.73
C MET A 72 -3.99 -9.61 -29.35
N LEU A 73 -3.34 -8.46 -29.30
CA LEU A 73 -3.21 -7.71 -28.05
C LEU A 73 -4.52 -7.09 -27.55
N HIS A 74 -5.57 -7.08 -28.39
CA HIS A 74 -6.92 -6.66 -28.01
C HIS A 74 -7.80 -7.84 -27.53
N GLN A 75 -7.27 -9.05 -27.54
CA GLN A 75 -8.00 -10.26 -27.20
C GLN A 75 -7.49 -10.86 -25.89
N TYR A 76 -8.16 -11.91 -25.42
CA TYR A 76 -7.70 -12.67 -24.26
C TYR A 76 -6.28 -13.20 -24.46
N THR A 77 -5.47 -13.11 -23.43
CA THR A 77 -4.19 -13.81 -23.33
C THR A 77 -4.30 -14.94 -22.30
N ARG A 78 -3.20 -15.50 -21.84
CA ARG A 78 -3.21 -16.52 -20.78
C ARG A 78 -3.86 -15.97 -19.51
N ALA A 79 -4.81 -16.69 -18.90
CA ALA A 79 -5.58 -16.25 -17.74
C ALA A 79 -4.70 -15.82 -16.55
N PHE A 80 -3.62 -16.56 -16.29
CA PHE A 80 -2.71 -16.30 -15.15
C PHE A 80 -1.57 -15.33 -15.47
N GLY A 81 -1.62 -14.68 -16.62
CA GLY A 81 -0.68 -13.65 -17.03
C GLY A 81 -0.15 -13.83 -18.44
N HIS A 82 -0.03 -12.69 -19.11
CA HIS A 82 0.51 -12.59 -20.48
C HIS A 82 1.92 -13.19 -20.52
N PRO A 83 2.21 -14.14 -21.45
CA PRO A 83 3.48 -14.86 -21.46
C PRO A 83 4.74 -13.99 -21.43
N PRO A 84 4.84 -12.91 -22.22
CA PRO A 84 5.99 -12.00 -22.13
C PRO A 84 6.17 -11.39 -20.73
N LEU A 85 5.07 -11.07 -20.04
CA LEU A 85 5.14 -10.46 -18.70
C LEU A 85 5.56 -11.47 -17.63
N VAL A 86 4.93 -12.64 -17.58
CA VAL A 86 5.30 -13.65 -16.57
C VAL A 86 6.73 -14.15 -16.76
N LYS A 87 7.22 -14.23 -18.01
CA LYS A 87 8.61 -14.62 -18.31
C LYS A 87 9.61 -13.59 -17.78
N VAL A 88 9.41 -12.30 -18.07
CA VAL A 88 10.34 -11.27 -17.61
C VAL A 88 10.27 -11.07 -16.09
N LEU A 89 9.09 -11.20 -15.48
CA LEU A 89 8.95 -11.19 -14.03
C LEU A 89 9.70 -12.36 -13.39
N ALA A 90 9.57 -13.59 -13.95
CA ALA A 90 10.32 -14.73 -13.48
C ALA A 90 11.83 -14.49 -13.51
N GLN A 91 12.36 -13.94 -14.60
CA GLN A 91 13.78 -13.60 -14.73
C GLN A 91 14.24 -12.56 -13.67
N PHE A 92 13.40 -11.55 -13.38
CA PHE A 92 13.69 -10.62 -12.29
C PHE A 92 13.74 -11.33 -10.94
N PHE A 93 12.71 -12.14 -10.63
CA PHE A 93 12.63 -12.82 -9.34
C PHE A 93 13.70 -13.90 -9.18
N GLU A 94 14.12 -14.58 -10.24
CA GLU A 94 15.31 -15.47 -10.21
C GLU A 94 16.54 -14.71 -9.73
N LYS A 95 16.78 -13.55 -10.31
CA LYS A 95 17.90 -12.68 -9.95
C LYS A 95 17.79 -12.16 -8.52
N LEU A 96 16.60 -11.75 -8.09
CA LEU A 96 16.34 -11.12 -6.80
C LEU A 96 16.32 -12.12 -5.63
N LEU A 97 15.88 -13.36 -5.89
CA LEU A 97 15.74 -14.41 -4.89
C LEU A 97 16.92 -15.41 -4.90
N GLY A 98 17.74 -15.40 -5.97
CA GLY A 98 18.85 -16.34 -6.13
C GLY A 98 18.39 -17.78 -6.27
N ARG A 99 17.25 -18.03 -6.92
CA ARG A 99 16.65 -19.34 -7.15
C ARG A 99 15.86 -19.39 -8.45
N ASP A 100 15.61 -20.59 -8.97
CA ASP A 100 14.76 -20.77 -10.13
C ASP A 100 13.31 -20.35 -9.84
N VAL A 101 12.70 -19.66 -10.80
CA VAL A 101 11.29 -19.22 -10.77
C VAL A 101 10.62 -19.60 -12.09
N ASP A 102 9.68 -20.53 -12.03
CA ASP A 102 8.92 -20.93 -13.21
C ASP A 102 7.85 -19.89 -13.54
N PRO A 103 7.91 -19.25 -14.73
CA PRO A 103 6.93 -18.23 -15.11
C PRO A 103 5.49 -18.76 -15.17
N MET A 104 5.30 -20.06 -15.40
CA MET A 104 3.96 -20.64 -15.59
C MET A 104 3.30 -21.10 -14.29
N THR A 105 4.09 -21.45 -13.29
CA THR A 105 3.59 -21.97 -12.01
C THR A 105 3.84 -21.05 -10.82
N ASN A 106 4.93 -20.29 -10.82
CA ASN A 106 5.31 -19.43 -9.70
C ASN A 106 4.86 -17.97 -9.83
N VAL A 107 4.45 -17.52 -11.02
CA VAL A 107 4.07 -16.13 -11.28
C VAL A 107 2.63 -16.06 -11.80
N MET A 108 1.85 -15.15 -11.21
CA MET A 108 0.49 -14.84 -11.67
C MET A 108 0.29 -13.33 -11.73
N VAL A 109 -0.26 -12.83 -12.83
CA VAL A 109 -0.63 -11.43 -13.01
C VAL A 109 -2.03 -11.17 -12.49
N THR A 110 -2.22 -10.03 -11.86
CA THR A 110 -3.47 -9.61 -11.22
C THR A 110 -3.88 -8.20 -11.66
N VAL A 111 -5.14 -7.83 -11.40
CA VAL A 111 -5.65 -6.47 -11.58
C VAL A 111 -5.16 -5.60 -10.42
N GLY A 112 -3.88 -5.24 -10.47
CA GLY A 112 -3.16 -4.55 -9.41
C GLY A 112 -2.94 -5.42 -8.16
N ALA A 113 -2.18 -4.87 -7.21
CA ALA A 113 -1.89 -5.53 -5.94
C ALA A 113 -3.14 -5.74 -5.07
N TYR A 114 -4.16 -4.91 -5.23
CA TYR A 114 -5.40 -5.03 -4.47
C TYR A 114 -6.10 -6.36 -4.75
N GLN A 115 -6.24 -6.75 -6.03
CA GLN A 115 -6.80 -8.03 -6.41
C GLN A 115 -5.86 -9.20 -6.07
N ALA A 116 -4.54 -8.98 -6.10
CA ALA A 116 -3.56 -9.96 -5.64
C ALA A 116 -3.76 -10.32 -4.16
N LEU A 117 -3.88 -9.30 -3.30
CA LEU A 117 -4.17 -9.46 -1.87
C LEU A 117 -5.51 -10.19 -1.66
N PHE A 118 -6.56 -9.76 -2.36
CA PHE A 118 -7.86 -10.42 -2.29
C PHE A 118 -7.77 -11.91 -2.62
N CYS A 119 -7.09 -12.27 -3.72
CA CYS A 119 -6.89 -13.67 -4.09
C CYS A 119 -6.13 -14.45 -3.03
N CYS A 120 -5.08 -13.86 -2.45
CA CYS A 120 -4.29 -14.53 -1.41
C CYS A 120 -5.12 -14.79 -0.14
N PHE A 121 -5.86 -13.80 0.35
CA PHE A 121 -6.70 -14.00 1.53
C PHE A 121 -7.80 -15.02 1.27
N GLN A 122 -8.50 -14.93 0.14
CA GLN A 122 -9.56 -15.88 -0.20
C GLN A 122 -9.05 -17.32 -0.44
N ALA A 123 -7.82 -17.47 -0.91
CA ALA A 123 -7.23 -18.78 -1.19
C ALA A 123 -6.60 -19.45 0.02
N LEU A 124 -6.11 -18.67 0.98
CA LEU A 124 -5.22 -19.16 2.03
C LEU A 124 -5.80 -19.04 3.45
N VAL A 125 -6.88 -18.28 3.64
CA VAL A 125 -7.52 -18.04 4.96
C VAL A 125 -8.91 -18.64 4.96
N ASP A 126 -9.26 -19.32 6.06
CA ASP A 126 -10.53 -19.97 6.25
C ASP A 126 -11.20 -19.51 7.56
N GLU A 127 -12.44 -19.91 7.78
CA GLU A 127 -13.17 -19.63 9.01
C GLU A 127 -12.44 -20.24 10.23
N GLY A 128 -12.23 -19.41 11.25
CA GLY A 128 -11.50 -19.78 12.47
C GLY A 128 -10.00 -19.54 12.42
N ASP A 129 -9.44 -19.21 11.27
CA ASP A 129 -8.03 -18.83 11.16
C ASP A 129 -7.78 -17.42 11.72
N GLU A 130 -6.63 -17.23 12.33
CA GLU A 130 -6.10 -15.93 12.73
C GLU A 130 -5.04 -15.45 11.74
N VAL A 131 -5.09 -14.15 11.41
CA VAL A 131 -4.10 -13.49 10.57
C VAL A 131 -3.46 -12.33 11.32
N ILE A 132 -2.15 -12.41 11.54
CA ILE A 132 -1.40 -11.34 12.19
C ILE A 132 -1.20 -10.19 11.22
N ILE A 133 -1.56 -8.97 11.64
CA ILE A 133 -1.38 -7.73 10.89
C ILE A 133 -0.52 -6.79 11.71
N ILE A 134 0.62 -6.38 11.16
CA ILE A 134 1.52 -5.40 11.79
C ILE A 134 0.97 -4.00 11.52
N GLU A 135 0.82 -3.19 12.58
CA GLU A 135 0.30 -1.82 12.51
C GLU A 135 1.43 -0.78 12.57
N PRO A 136 1.31 0.34 11.85
CA PRO A 136 0.20 0.74 10.98
C PRO A 136 0.14 -0.10 9.70
N PHE A 137 -1.06 -0.32 9.18
CA PHE A 137 -1.29 -1.21 8.05
C PHE A 137 -2.13 -0.54 6.94
N PHE A 138 -1.97 -1.01 5.72
CA PHE A 138 -2.81 -0.59 4.61
C PHE A 138 -4.25 -1.10 4.83
N ASP A 139 -5.19 -0.21 4.74
CA ASP A 139 -6.57 -0.36 5.20
C ASP A 139 -7.35 -1.56 4.65
N CYS A 140 -6.93 -2.11 3.52
CA CYS A 140 -7.61 -3.26 2.92
C CYS A 140 -7.33 -4.61 3.61
N TYR A 141 -6.29 -4.74 4.41
CA TYR A 141 -5.92 -6.03 4.99
C TYR A 141 -7.00 -6.55 5.95
N GLU A 142 -7.43 -5.74 6.88
CA GLU A 142 -8.45 -6.12 7.87
C GLU A 142 -9.77 -6.57 7.21
N PRO A 143 -10.41 -5.77 6.33
CA PRO A 143 -11.64 -6.19 5.70
C PRO A 143 -11.47 -7.42 4.81
N MET A 144 -10.34 -7.59 4.12
CA MET A 144 -10.09 -8.78 3.29
C MET A 144 -9.93 -10.05 4.13
N VAL A 145 -9.26 -9.97 5.29
CA VAL A 145 -9.19 -11.09 6.24
C VAL A 145 -10.58 -11.48 6.72
N LYS A 146 -11.39 -10.52 7.13
CA LYS A 146 -12.78 -10.74 7.59
C LYS A 146 -13.65 -11.33 6.49
N MET A 147 -13.54 -10.84 5.26
CA MET A 147 -14.28 -11.40 4.11
C MET A 147 -13.90 -12.86 3.81
N ALA A 148 -12.67 -13.25 4.10
CA ALA A 148 -12.22 -14.64 3.98
C ALA A 148 -12.65 -15.54 5.14
N GLY A 149 -13.31 -14.99 6.18
CA GLY A 149 -13.72 -15.70 7.38
C GLY A 149 -12.69 -15.69 8.51
N GLY A 150 -11.51 -15.10 8.29
CA GLY A 150 -10.44 -15.01 9.27
C GLY A 150 -10.66 -13.93 10.33
N THR A 151 -9.91 -14.05 11.41
CA THR A 151 -9.86 -13.06 12.49
C THR A 151 -8.53 -12.31 12.44
N PRO A 152 -8.52 -10.97 12.25
CA PRO A 152 -7.30 -10.19 12.31
C PRO A 152 -6.78 -10.09 13.75
N VAL A 153 -5.46 -10.23 13.91
CA VAL A 153 -4.73 -10.10 15.17
C VAL A 153 -3.65 -9.03 14.99
N PHE A 154 -3.74 -7.92 15.72
CA PHE A 154 -2.92 -6.77 15.49
C PHE A 154 -1.69 -6.71 16.40
N VAL A 155 -0.54 -6.30 15.83
CA VAL A 155 0.71 -6.07 16.54
C VAL A 155 1.26 -4.70 16.12
N PRO A 156 1.24 -3.69 17.00
CA PRO A 156 1.69 -2.35 16.63
C PRO A 156 3.21 -2.23 16.64
N LEU A 157 3.74 -1.54 15.65
CA LEU A 157 5.04 -0.90 15.75
C LEU A 157 4.93 0.28 16.73
N ARG A 158 5.93 0.43 17.59
CA ARG A 158 5.95 1.53 18.57
C ARG A 158 7.13 2.46 18.31
N PRO A 159 6.90 3.78 18.37
CA PRO A 159 7.98 4.75 18.24
C PRO A 159 8.93 4.67 19.44
N ASN A 160 10.22 4.62 19.15
CA ASN A 160 11.31 4.70 20.13
C ASN A 160 12.20 5.90 19.74
N PRO A 161 11.85 7.14 20.17
CA PRO A 161 12.52 8.35 19.72
C PRO A 161 14.02 8.34 20.05
N PRO A 162 14.87 8.84 19.15
CA PRO A 162 16.30 8.96 19.41
C PRO A 162 16.58 9.90 20.58
N LYS A 163 17.55 9.55 21.42
CA LYS A 163 17.90 10.31 22.64
C LYS A 163 18.70 11.58 22.36
N ASP A 164 19.24 11.73 21.15
CA ASP A 164 20.12 12.83 20.75
C ASP A 164 19.38 14.04 20.15
N GLY A 165 18.05 14.04 20.20
CA GLY A 165 17.21 15.14 19.71
C GLY A 165 17.12 15.25 18.19
N LYS A 166 17.64 14.27 17.44
CA LYS A 166 17.48 14.19 15.99
C LYS A 166 16.04 13.88 15.61
N TRP A 167 15.71 14.11 14.33
CA TRP A 167 14.45 13.65 13.78
C TRP A 167 14.30 12.13 13.91
N MET A 168 13.11 11.71 14.25
CA MET A 168 12.75 10.30 14.25
C MET A 168 12.76 9.77 12.81
N SER A 169 13.28 8.56 12.63
CA SER A 169 13.19 7.80 11.40
C SER A 169 12.08 6.77 11.49
N SER A 170 11.58 6.29 10.35
CA SER A 170 10.68 5.14 10.31
C SER A 170 11.32 3.87 10.89
N ALA A 171 12.65 3.76 10.91
CA ALA A 171 13.38 2.70 11.59
C ALA A 171 13.20 2.68 13.11
N ASP A 172 12.92 3.86 13.71
CA ASP A 172 12.69 3.99 15.15
C ASP A 172 11.30 3.48 15.58
N TRP A 173 10.46 3.10 14.64
CA TRP A 173 9.22 2.40 14.89
C TRP A 173 9.48 0.89 14.86
N GLN A 174 9.43 0.26 16.03
CA GLN A 174 9.95 -1.08 16.24
C GLN A 174 8.86 -2.06 16.69
N LEU A 175 9.01 -3.33 16.26
CA LEU A 175 8.27 -4.45 16.82
C LEU A 175 8.82 -4.79 18.20
N ASP A 176 7.92 -5.11 19.12
CA ASP A 176 8.28 -5.84 20.34
C ASP A 176 8.34 -7.34 20.01
N PRO A 177 9.53 -7.97 20.08
CA PRO A 177 9.69 -9.39 19.75
C PRO A 177 8.85 -10.32 20.61
N ALA A 178 8.69 -10.02 21.90
CA ALA A 178 7.91 -10.83 22.81
C ALA A 178 6.41 -10.72 22.53
N GLU A 179 5.93 -9.52 22.26
CA GLU A 179 4.54 -9.29 21.86
C GLU A 179 4.23 -10.00 20.55
N LEU A 180 5.07 -9.86 19.53
CA LEU A 180 4.88 -10.55 18.26
C LEU A 180 4.81 -12.07 18.45
N ALA A 181 5.79 -12.66 19.17
CA ALA A 181 5.83 -14.09 19.43
C ALA A 181 4.58 -14.58 20.18
N SER A 182 4.05 -13.78 21.10
CA SER A 182 2.84 -14.12 21.87
C SER A 182 1.57 -14.27 21.04
N LYS A 183 1.54 -13.72 19.82
CA LYS A 183 0.38 -13.77 18.91
C LYS A 183 0.32 -15.05 18.08
N PHE A 184 1.42 -15.80 18.02
CA PHE A 184 1.47 -17.07 17.28
C PHE A 184 0.87 -18.20 18.13
N ASN A 185 -0.14 -18.84 17.60
CA ASN A 185 -0.83 -19.99 18.23
C ASN A 185 -1.33 -20.96 17.15
N LYS A 186 -2.05 -22.03 17.56
CA LYS A 186 -2.53 -23.08 16.64
C LYS A 186 -3.55 -22.59 15.60
N ARG A 187 -4.18 -21.43 15.81
CA ARG A 187 -5.12 -20.82 14.85
C ARG A 187 -4.43 -19.85 13.90
N THR A 188 -3.19 -19.46 14.17
CA THR A 188 -2.46 -18.53 13.33
C THR A 188 -2.16 -19.17 11.99
N LYS A 189 -2.79 -18.64 10.93
CA LYS A 189 -2.66 -19.11 9.56
C LYS A 189 -1.60 -18.34 8.79
N ALA A 190 -1.60 -17.03 8.93
CA ALA A 190 -0.74 -16.15 8.17
C ALA A 190 -0.35 -14.91 8.96
N ILE A 191 0.75 -14.29 8.54
CA ILE A 191 1.15 -12.94 8.91
C ILE A 191 1.22 -12.08 7.65
N VAL A 192 0.73 -10.85 7.72
CA VAL A 192 0.88 -9.85 6.66
C VAL A 192 2.09 -8.99 6.96
N LEU A 193 3.06 -8.99 6.04
CA LEU A 193 4.24 -8.14 6.06
C LEU A 193 4.13 -7.13 4.92
N ASN A 194 4.26 -5.85 5.23
CA ASN A 194 4.35 -4.79 4.22
C ASN A 194 5.67 -4.04 4.40
N SER A 195 6.61 -4.27 3.51
CA SER A 195 7.93 -3.62 3.50
C SER A 195 8.37 -3.36 2.07
N PRO A 196 8.74 -2.12 1.72
CA PRO A 196 8.56 -0.89 2.50
C PRO A 196 7.11 -0.59 2.86
N ASN A 197 6.87 -0.07 4.06
CA ASN A 197 5.56 0.03 4.66
C ASN A 197 4.79 1.29 4.24
N ASN A 198 3.52 1.13 3.87
CA ASN A 198 2.55 2.21 3.82
C ASN A 198 1.69 2.13 5.11
N PRO A 199 1.63 3.18 5.94
CA PRO A 199 1.91 4.60 5.67
C PRO A 199 3.28 5.12 6.12
N LEU A 200 4.04 4.34 6.89
CA LEU A 200 5.16 4.84 7.69
C LEU A 200 6.47 5.00 6.91
N GLY A 201 6.63 4.27 5.81
CA GLY A 201 7.88 4.25 5.05
C GLY A 201 8.98 3.38 5.68
N LYS A 202 8.66 2.54 6.67
CA LYS A 202 9.61 1.64 7.29
C LYS A 202 10.07 0.56 6.31
N VAL A 203 11.39 0.36 6.27
CA VAL A 203 12.03 -0.78 5.60
C VAL A 203 12.48 -1.75 6.68
N PHE A 204 11.88 -2.93 6.72
CA PHE A 204 12.22 -3.93 7.75
C PHE A 204 13.67 -4.41 7.59
N SER A 205 14.42 -4.41 8.68
CA SER A 205 15.80 -4.87 8.73
C SER A 205 15.88 -6.39 8.60
N ARG A 206 17.08 -6.89 8.24
CA ARG A 206 17.34 -8.34 8.21
C ARG A 206 17.07 -9.03 9.55
N GLY A 207 17.34 -8.34 10.67
CA GLY A 207 17.05 -8.87 12.00
C GLY A 207 15.56 -9.01 12.28
N GLU A 208 14.76 -7.99 11.94
CA GLU A 208 13.31 -8.02 12.08
C GLU A 208 12.67 -9.08 11.16
N LEU A 209 13.12 -9.17 9.92
CA LEU A 209 12.65 -10.20 8.98
C LEU A 209 13.07 -11.60 9.43
N GLY A 210 14.28 -11.76 10.00
CA GLY A 210 14.74 -13.02 10.57
C GLY A 210 13.86 -13.51 11.71
N LEU A 211 13.49 -12.62 12.63
CA LEU A 211 12.55 -12.93 13.71
C LEU A 211 11.18 -13.38 13.17
N ILE A 212 10.64 -12.67 12.20
CA ILE A 212 9.34 -13.05 11.58
C ILE A 212 9.48 -14.41 10.90
N ALA A 213 10.56 -14.66 10.17
CA ALA A 213 10.81 -15.92 9.48
C ALA A 213 10.92 -17.10 10.47
N GLU A 214 11.69 -16.93 11.55
CA GLU A 214 11.82 -17.96 12.60
C GLU A 214 10.47 -18.33 13.21
N LEU A 215 9.63 -17.33 13.50
CA LEU A 215 8.29 -17.56 14.05
C LEU A 215 7.38 -18.25 13.03
N CYS A 216 7.42 -17.85 11.76
CA CYS A 216 6.65 -18.51 10.69
C CYS A 216 7.07 -19.98 10.52
N VAL A 217 8.35 -20.26 10.52
CA VAL A 217 8.88 -21.64 10.40
C VAL A 217 8.48 -22.46 11.62
N LYS A 218 8.70 -21.92 12.82
CA LYS A 218 8.41 -22.61 14.10
C LYS A 218 6.95 -22.98 14.25
N HIS A 219 6.03 -22.11 13.82
CA HIS A 219 4.58 -22.27 14.00
C HIS A 219 3.85 -22.72 12.74
N ASP A 220 4.57 -23.00 11.65
CA ASP A 220 4.04 -23.36 10.33
C ASP A 220 3.03 -22.33 9.80
N VAL A 221 3.39 -21.07 9.84
CA VAL A 221 2.57 -19.91 9.45
C VAL A 221 3.00 -19.39 8.08
N LEU A 222 2.03 -19.01 7.25
CA LEU A 222 2.27 -18.39 5.96
C LEU A 222 2.62 -16.90 6.10
N CYS A 223 3.35 -16.36 5.12
CA CYS A 223 3.64 -14.94 5.03
C CYS A 223 3.03 -14.36 3.75
N ILE A 224 2.14 -13.39 3.88
CA ILE A 224 1.64 -12.58 2.75
C ILE A 224 2.50 -11.31 2.75
N SER A 225 3.47 -11.26 1.83
CA SER A 225 4.46 -10.19 1.77
C SER A 225 4.08 -9.18 0.70
N ASP A 226 3.52 -8.05 1.14
CA ASP A 226 3.19 -6.92 0.28
C ASP A 226 4.43 -6.07 0.05
N GLU A 227 5.02 -6.21 -1.12
CA GLU A 227 6.29 -5.58 -1.51
C GLU A 227 6.12 -4.59 -2.66
N VAL A 228 4.95 -3.94 -2.77
CA VAL A 228 4.63 -3.03 -3.88
C VAL A 228 5.59 -1.85 -4.01
N TYR A 229 6.24 -1.44 -2.94
CA TYR A 229 7.24 -0.37 -2.92
C TYR A 229 8.68 -0.88 -2.97
N GLU A 230 8.93 -2.09 -3.42
CA GLU A 230 10.23 -2.80 -3.40
C GLU A 230 11.40 -2.01 -3.99
N TRP A 231 11.15 -1.10 -4.94
CA TRP A 231 12.18 -0.28 -5.59
C TRP A 231 12.36 1.10 -4.94
N LEU A 232 11.46 1.50 -4.04
CA LEU A 232 11.48 2.81 -3.41
C LEU A 232 12.10 2.73 -2.02
N VAL A 233 13.41 2.75 -1.97
CA VAL A 233 14.22 2.77 -0.75
C VAL A 233 15.27 3.86 -0.84
N TYR A 234 15.63 4.47 0.29
CA TYR A 234 16.44 5.67 0.38
C TYR A 234 17.67 5.49 1.28
N ASP A 235 18.58 6.45 1.23
CA ASP A 235 19.75 6.53 2.12
C ASP A 235 20.62 5.26 2.11
N GLY A 236 20.75 4.63 0.95
CA GLY A 236 21.53 3.40 0.79
C GLY A 236 20.90 2.14 1.41
N LYS A 237 19.66 2.23 1.89
CA LYS A 237 18.92 1.06 2.38
C LYS A 237 18.64 0.08 1.25
N GLN A 238 18.50 -1.17 1.60
CA GLN A 238 18.18 -2.24 0.66
C GLN A 238 16.87 -2.92 1.08
N HIS A 239 16.01 -3.16 0.10
CA HIS A 239 14.85 -4.01 0.29
C HIS A 239 15.28 -5.47 0.37
N ILE A 240 14.95 -6.14 1.47
CA ILE A 240 15.19 -7.56 1.67
C ILE A 240 13.87 -8.30 1.50
N ARG A 241 13.86 -9.31 0.65
CA ARG A 241 12.67 -10.15 0.42
C ARG A 241 12.67 -11.29 1.42
N ILE A 242 11.65 -11.36 2.27
CA ILE A 242 11.53 -12.41 3.28
C ILE A 242 11.50 -13.82 2.67
N ALA A 243 10.99 -13.97 1.45
CA ALA A 243 10.98 -15.22 0.71
C ALA A 243 12.39 -15.78 0.41
N SER A 244 13.42 -14.94 0.46
CA SER A 244 14.83 -15.37 0.29
C SER A 244 15.46 -15.93 1.57
N LEU A 245 14.80 -15.78 2.72
CA LEU A 245 15.27 -16.33 3.98
C LEU A 245 14.97 -17.84 4.06
N GLU A 246 15.79 -18.55 4.84
CA GLU A 246 15.67 -20.01 4.99
C GLU A 246 14.27 -20.42 5.45
N GLY A 247 13.68 -21.41 4.78
CA GLY A 247 12.35 -21.94 5.07
C GLY A 247 11.19 -21.07 4.64
N MET A 248 11.40 -19.88 4.03
CA MET A 248 10.34 -18.94 3.74
C MET A 248 9.74 -19.05 2.33
N TRP A 249 10.44 -19.57 1.34
CA TRP A 249 9.92 -19.68 -0.03
C TRP A 249 8.60 -20.45 -0.10
N ASP A 250 8.54 -21.62 0.53
CA ASP A 250 7.37 -22.51 0.46
C ASP A 250 6.18 -22.04 1.31
N ARG A 251 6.36 -20.94 2.05
CA ARG A 251 5.32 -20.34 2.90
C ARG A 251 5.05 -18.87 2.64
N THR A 252 5.68 -18.28 1.61
CA THR A 252 5.52 -16.86 1.29
C THR A 252 4.87 -16.66 -0.08
N VAL A 253 3.90 -15.75 -0.15
CA VAL A 253 3.44 -15.13 -1.40
C VAL A 253 3.92 -13.68 -1.42
N ILE A 254 4.62 -13.32 -2.51
CA ILE A 254 5.14 -11.96 -2.73
C ILE A 254 4.15 -11.23 -3.63
N ILE A 255 3.76 -10.03 -3.23
CA ILE A 255 2.84 -9.18 -4.00
C ILE A 255 3.58 -7.96 -4.52
N GLY A 256 3.43 -7.69 -5.80
CA GLY A 256 4.02 -6.53 -6.48
C GLY A 256 2.99 -5.74 -7.30
N SER A 257 3.41 -4.55 -7.73
CA SER A 257 2.56 -3.63 -8.48
C SER A 257 3.34 -2.83 -9.51
N ALA A 258 2.97 -2.97 -10.78
CA ALA A 258 3.49 -2.11 -11.84
C ALA A 258 3.10 -0.64 -11.62
N GLY A 259 1.94 -0.40 -11.01
CA GLY A 259 1.48 0.95 -10.67
C GLY A 259 2.42 1.70 -9.74
N LYS A 260 3.07 1.00 -8.81
CA LYS A 260 4.06 1.57 -7.89
C LYS A 260 5.46 1.56 -8.51
N THR A 261 5.81 0.51 -9.21
CA THR A 261 7.11 0.35 -9.88
C THR A 261 7.32 1.36 -11.02
N PHE A 262 6.29 1.65 -11.81
CA PHE A 262 6.35 2.49 -13.00
C PHE A 262 5.50 3.76 -12.93
N SER A 263 5.05 4.16 -11.76
CA SER A 263 4.23 5.37 -11.59
C SER A 263 2.94 5.36 -12.45
N ALA A 264 2.32 4.19 -12.61
CA ALA A 264 1.15 3.96 -13.45
C ALA A 264 0.02 3.26 -12.67
N THR A 265 -0.40 3.88 -11.57
CA THR A 265 -1.32 3.26 -10.59
C THR A 265 -2.69 2.89 -11.18
N GLY A 266 -3.17 3.66 -12.16
CA GLY A 266 -4.44 3.43 -12.84
C GLY A 266 -4.44 2.28 -13.86
N TRP A 267 -3.25 1.78 -14.25
CA TRP A 267 -3.17 0.66 -15.19
C TRP A 267 -3.56 -0.67 -14.56
N LYS A 268 -3.56 -0.75 -13.26
CA LYS A 268 -4.02 -1.91 -12.49
C LYS A 268 -3.36 -3.22 -12.92
N VAL A 269 -2.03 -3.21 -13.06
CA VAL A 269 -1.23 -4.41 -13.28
C VAL A 269 -0.41 -4.70 -12.03
N GLY A 270 -0.61 -5.87 -11.46
CA GLY A 270 0.13 -6.40 -10.31
C GLY A 270 0.43 -7.87 -10.50
N TRP A 271 1.04 -8.50 -9.51
CA TRP A 271 1.38 -9.91 -9.55
C TRP A 271 1.48 -10.53 -8.17
N VAL A 272 1.41 -11.85 -8.16
CA VAL A 272 1.75 -12.71 -7.03
C VAL A 272 2.86 -13.65 -7.47
N VAL A 273 3.89 -13.79 -6.64
CA VAL A 273 4.99 -14.75 -6.85
C VAL A 273 5.14 -15.63 -5.62
N GLY A 274 5.23 -16.93 -5.82
CA GLY A 274 5.37 -17.92 -4.75
C GLY A 274 5.56 -19.33 -5.27
N SER A 275 5.76 -20.27 -4.36
CA SER A 275 5.86 -21.69 -4.72
C SER A 275 4.54 -22.21 -5.32
N ASP A 276 4.62 -23.19 -6.22
CA ASP A 276 3.43 -23.77 -6.85
C ASP A 276 2.44 -24.36 -5.83
N ARG A 277 2.96 -24.82 -4.70
CA ARG A 277 2.14 -25.29 -3.56
C ARG A 277 1.13 -24.26 -3.11
N LEU A 278 1.50 -22.96 -3.08
CA LEU A 278 0.61 -21.86 -2.71
C LEU A 278 -0.14 -21.32 -3.93
N MET A 279 0.58 -21.15 -5.04
CA MET A 279 0.08 -20.47 -6.21
C MET A 279 -1.09 -21.19 -6.89
N GLN A 280 -1.16 -22.54 -6.84
CA GLN A 280 -2.28 -23.29 -7.39
C GLN A 280 -3.64 -22.86 -6.79
N HIS A 281 -3.67 -22.54 -5.49
CA HIS A 281 -4.89 -22.10 -4.79
C HIS A 281 -5.21 -20.64 -5.12
N VAL A 282 -4.21 -19.79 -5.18
CA VAL A 282 -4.36 -18.37 -5.55
C VAL A 282 -4.85 -18.24 -7.00
N ARG A 283 -4.36 -19.08 -7.93
CA ARG A 283 -4.85 -19.16 -9.31
C ARG A 283 -6.32 -19.53 -9.38
N THR A 284 -6.78 -20.44 -8.52
CA THR A 284 -8.19 -20.85 -8.47
C THR A 284 -9.11 -19.66 -8.14
N VAL A 285 -8.74 -18.82 -7.18
CA VAL A 285 -9.53 -17.62 -6.83
C VAL A 285 -9.49 -16.61 -7.97
N HIS A 286 -8.33 -16.36 -8.55
CA HIS A 286 -8.18 -15.43 -9.68
C HIS A 286 -9.06 -15.86 -10.86
N GLN A 287 -9.03 -17.14 -11.23
CA GLN A 287 -9.82 -17.68 -12.33
C GLN A 287 -11.33 -17.49 -12.12
N ASN A 288 -11.80 -17.60 -10.88
CA ASN A 288 -13.22 -17.51 -10.55
C ASN A 288 -13.67 -16.10 -10.10
N SER A 289 -12.77 -15.11 -10.10
CA SER A 289 -13.09 -13.71 -9.79
C SER A 289 -12.93 -12.80 -11.00
N VAL A 290 -11.73 -12.66 -11.51
CA VAL A 290 -11.36 -11.76 -12.61
C VAL A 290 -11.14 -12.51 -13.91
N TYR A 291 -10.64 -13.73 -13.81
CA TYR A 291 -10.27 -14.60 -14.92
C TYR A 291 -9.06 -14.10 -15.72
N HIS A 292 -9.07 -12.85 -16.17
CA HIS A 292 -8.14 -12.30 -17.14
C HIS A 292 -7.85 -10.83 -16.87
N CYS A 293 -6.59 -10.41 -17.05
CA CYS A 293 -6.18 -9.00 -16.95
C CYS A 293 -6.02 -8.39 -18.36
N ALA A 294 -6.08 -7.06 -18.45
CA ALA A 294 -5.99 -6.33 -19.71
C ALA A 294 -4.68 -6.65 -20.46
N THR A 295 -4.78 -7.26 -21.65
CA THR A 295 -3.64 -7.75 -22.44
C THR A 295 -2.70 -6.62 -22.84
N ILE A 296 -3.24 -5.49 -23.32
CA ILE A 296 -2.43 -4.34 -23.75
C ILE A 296 -1.57 -3.80 -22.62
N ALA A 297 -2.16 -3.62 -21.43
CA ALA A 297 -1.44 -3.12 -20.26
C ALA A 297 -0.32 -4.09 -19.83
N GLN A 298 -0.59 -5.39 -19.88
CA GLN A 298 0.41 -6.41 -19.58
C GLN A 298 1.56 -6.41 -20.60
N GLU A 299 1.26 -6.24 -21.89
CA GLU A 299 2.30 -6.13 -22.93
C GLU A 299 3.20 -4.92 -22.70
N ALA A 300 2.62 -3.75 -22.41
CA ALA A 300 3.39 -2.55 -22.13
C ALA A 300 4.29 -2.71 -20.89
N VAL A 301 3.76 -3.29 -19.81
CA VAL A 301 4.53 -3.55 -18.58
C VAL A 301 5.62 -4.59 -18.84
N ALA A 302 5.37 -5.61 -19.66
CA ALA A 302 6.39 -6.59 -20.07
C ALA A 302 7.57 -5.91 -20.77
N GLN A 303 7.30 -5.02 -21.74
CA GLN A 303 8.35 -4.24 -22.42
C GLN A 303 9.12 -3.34 -21.45
N GLY A 304 8.43 -2.70 -20.51
CA GLY A 304 9.05 -1.93 -19.45
C GLY A 304 10.03 -2.75 -18.62
N PHE A 305 9.62 -3.91 -18.15
CA PHE A 305 10.50 -4.82 -17.40
C PHE A 305 11.63 -5.40 -18.24
N GLN A 306 11.42 -5.70 -19.52
CA GLN A 306 12.50 -6.15 -20.41
C GLN A 306 13.59 -5.08 -20.52
N ARG A 307 13.21 -3.81 -20.66
CA ARG A 307 14.15 -2.69 -20.65
C ARG A 307 14.89 -2.63 -19.30
N GLU A 308 14.18 -2.68 -18.19
CA GLU A 308 14.80 -2.57 -16.86
C GLU A 308 15.70 -3.76 -16.54
N LEU A 309 15.41 -4.95 -17.06
CA LEU A 309 16.29 -6.12 -16.92
C LEU A 309 17.66 -5.90 -17.60
N MET A 310 17.66 -5.29 -18.79
CA MET A 310 18.90 -4.93 -19.51
C MET A 310 19.68 -3.80 -18.80
N LEU A 311 18.97 -2.93 -18.10
CA LEU A 311 19.55 -1.79 -17.38
C LEU A 311 19.72 -2.05 -15.88
N TYR A 312 19.52 -3.29 -15.42
CA TYR A 312 19.55 -3.61 -14.01
C TYR A 312 20.84 -3.13 -13.32
N GLY A 313 20.67 -2.32 -12.29
CA GLY A 313 21.76 -1.73 -11.51
C GLY A 313 22.53 -0.59 -12.21
N LYS A 314 22.17 -0.23 -13.44
CA LYS A 314 22.78 0.89 -14.15
C LYS A 314 22.10 2.22 -13.80
N PRO A 315 22.83 3.35 -13.89
CA PRO A 315 22.26 4.68 -13.60
C PRO A 315 21.04 5.06 -14.45
N GLU A 316 20.91 4.49 -15.66
CA GLU A 316 19.83 4.75 -16.60
C GLU A 316 18.54 3.98 -16.28
N SER A 317 18.61 3.00 -15.35
CA SER A 317 17.44 2.26 -14.89
C SER A 317 16.45 3.18 -14.19
N TYR A 318 15.16 3.04 -14.52
CA TYR A 318 14.09 3.77 -13.84
C TYR A 318 14.03 3.38 -12.34
N PHE A 319 14.40 2.15 -12.02
CA PHE A 319 14.47 1.65 -10.63
C PHE A 319 15.63 2.27 -9.81
N VAL A 320 16.55 2.94 -10.48
CA VAL A 320 17.62 3.74 -9.85
C VAL A 320 17.27 5.23 -9.86
N GLN A 321 16.72 5.73 -10.97
CA GLN A 321 16.43 7.16 -11.14
C GLN A 321 15.26 7.61 -10.26
N LEU A 322 14.15 6.85 -10.24
CA LEU A 322 12.95 7.24 -9.49
C LEU A 322 13.20 7.39 -7.98
N PRO A 323 13.80 6.41 -7.27
CA PRO A 323 14.07 6.58 -5.84
C PRO A 323 15.06 7.73 -5.56
N LYS A 324 16.02 8.00 -6.43
CA LYS A 324 16.92 9.14 -6.30
C LYS A 324 16.18 10.48 -6.39
N GLU A 325 15.27 10.61 -7.33
CA GLU A 325 14.42 11.80 -7.47
C GLU A 325 13.47 11.95 -6.26
N LEU A 326 12.81 10.86 -5.87
CA LEU A 326 11.88 10.88 -4.74
C LEU A 326 12.58 11.15 -3.41
N GLN A 327 13.82 10.71 -3.23
CA GLN A 327 14.60 11.06 -2.04
C GLN A 327 14.82 12.57 -1.91
N GLN A 328 15.12 13.27 -3.02
CA GLN A 328 15.27 14.72 -3.02
C GLN A 328 13.94 15.41 -2.67
N LYS A 329 12.82 14.93 -3.22
CA LYS A 329 11.48 15.44 -2.91
C LYS A 329 11.10 15.18 -1.44
N ARG A 330 11.43 14.01 -0.91
CA ARG A 330 11.30 13.68 0.52
C ARG A 330 12.03 14.69 1.39
N ASP A 331 13.31 14.89 1.13
CA ASP A 331 14.17 15.75 1.94
C ASP A 331 13.70 17.20 1.93
N TRP A 332 13.22 17.67 0.78
CA TRP A 332 12.64 18.99 0.68
C TRP A 332 11.32 19.13 1.45
N LEU A 333 10.41 18.16 1.37
CA LEU A 333 9.17 18.18 2.14
C LEU A 333 9.43 18.08 3.65
N VAL A 334 10.41 17.29 4.07
CA VAL A 334 10.86 17.19 5.46
C VAL A 334 11.20 18.57 6.02
N GLN A 335 12.04 19.34 5.31
CA GLN A 335 12.43 20.69 5.74
C GLN A 335 11.25 21.67 5.74
N SER A 336 10.35 21.56 4.77
CA SER A 336 9.15 22.41 4.69
C SER A 336 8.20 22.18 5.86
N LEU A 337 8.00 20.91 6.26
CA LEU A 337 7.16 20.56 7.41
C LEU A 337 7.79 20.95 8.75
N ASP A 338 9.08 20.69 8.93
CA ASP A 338 9.81 21.10 10.12
C ASP A 338 9.79 22.64 10.30
N GLY A 339 9.90 23.35 9.18
CA GLY A 339 9.86 24.80 9.14
C GLY A 339 8.58 25.42 9.72
N VAL A 340 7.45 24.75 9.67
CA VAL A 340 6.17 25.21 10.24
C VAL A 340 5.93 24.66 11.66
N GLY A 341 6.78 23.73 12.12
CA GLY A 341 6.73 23.10 13.44
C GLY A 341 6.07 21.71 13.46
N MET A 342 5.79 21.11 12.30
CA MET A 342 5.48 19.68 12.22
C MET A 342 6.77 18.89 12.33
N LYS A 343 6.78 17.85 13.17
CA LYS A 343 7.99 17.02 13.32
C LYS A 343 7.92 15.82 12.36
N PRO A 344 8.73 15.83 11.29
CA PRO A 344 8.71 14.74 10.32
C PRO A 344 9.33 13.47 10.89
N ILE A 345 8.77 12.32 10.50
CA ILE A 345 9.38 11.01 10.66
C ILE A 345 9.98 10.64 9.32
N ILE A 346 11.31 10.53 9.26
CA ILE A 346 12.04 10.34 8.01
C ILE A 346 11.79 8.93 7.47
N PRO A 347 11.07 8.76 6.33
CA PRO A 347 10.81 7.45 5.77
C PRO A 347 12.06 6.87 5.12
N GLU A 348 12.32 5.59 5.38
CA GLU A 348 13.39 4.84 4.72
C GLU A 348 12.98 4.33 3.33
N GLY A 349 11.68 4.29 3.05
CA GLY A 349 11.11 3.83 1.78
C GLY A 349 9.72 4.40 1.50
N THR A 350 9.10 3.92 0.44
CA THR A 350 7.82 4.37 -0.13
C THR A 350 7.87 5.80 -0.66
N TYR A 351 6.73 6.43 -0.86
CA TYR A 351 6.64 7.88 -1.15
C TYR A 351 5.71 8.60 -0.17
N PHE A 352 5.61 8.05 1.04
CA PHE A 352 4.84 8.64 2.13
C PHE A 352 5.76 9.15 3.23
N LEU A 353 5.34 10.24 3.86
CA LEU A 353 5.98 10.85 5.00
C LEU A 353 4.94 11.10 6.07
N VAL A 354 5.21 10.65 7.28
CA VAL A 354 4.39 10.89 8.47
C VAL A 354 5.00 12.03 9.27
N ALA A 355 4.17 12.90 9.80
CA ALA A 355 4.60 14.00 10.66
C ALA A 355 3.77 14.07 11.95
N ASP A 356 4.43 14.39 13.06
CA ASP A 356 3.81 14.67 14.36
C ASP A 356 3.24 16.09 14.36
N ILE A 357 1.96 16.19 14.69
CA ILE A 357 1.17 17.42 14.74
C ILE A 357 0.72 17.79 16.16
N SER A 358 1.32 17.22 17.18
CA SER A 358 0.93 17.44 18.59
C SER A 358 1.00 18.90 19.00
N GLN A 359 1.87 19.70 18.38
CA GLN A 359 2.03 21.13 18.65
C GLN A 359 0.89 22.02 18.13
N PHE A 360 -0.03 21.48 17.32
CA PHE A 360 -1.11 22.25 16.71
C PHE A 360 -2.47 22.06 17.40
N LYS A 361 -2.49 21.45 18.58
CA LYS A 361 -3.77 21.19 19.29
C LYS A 361 -4.55 22.46 19.60
N SER A 362 -3.86 23.58 19.88
CA SER A 362 -4.51 24.88 20.10
C SER A 362 -5.07 25.53 18.84
N ASP A 363 -4.59 25.15 17.65
CA ASP A 363 -5.02 25.73 16.38
C ASP A 363 -6.32 25.09 15.87
N VAL A 364 -6.65 23.90 16.36
CA VAL A 364 -7.84 23.15 15.95
C VAL A 364 -8.94 23.36 16.97
N PRO A 365 -10.14 23.82 16.56
CA PRO A 365 -11.24 24.03 17.49
C PRO A 365 -11.56 22.77 18.30
N ASP A 366 -11.65 22.95 19.61
CA ASP A 366 -12.11 21.88 20.50
C ASP A 366 -13.62 21.69 20.31
N VAL A 367 -14.00 20.52 19.85
CA VAL A 367 -15.41 20.11 19.74
C VAL A 367 -15.67 19.19 20.93
N SER A 368 -16.05 19.78 22.06
CA SER A 368 -16.18 19.16 23.38
C SER A 368 -17.09 17.92 23.48
N ASN A 369 -17.72 17.47 22.38
CA ASN A 369 -18.58 16.29 22.31
C ASN A 369 -18.29 15.40 21.07
N SER A 370 -17.11 15.50 20.47
CA SER A 370 -16.76 14.68 19.31
C SER A 370 -15.83 13.54 19.71
N ASP A 371 -16.25 12.30 19.45
CA ASP A 371 -15.42 11.09 19.58
C ASP A 371 -14.41 10.98 18.42
N GLU A 372 -14.37 11.96 17.52
CA GLU A 372 -13.48 11.96 16.36
C GLU A 372 -12.01 12.15 16.78
N PRO A 373 -11.08 11.28 16.33
CA PRO A 373 -9.66 11.40 16.65
C PRO A 373 -9.07 12.76 16.26
N TYR A 374 -8.08 13.23 17.03
CA TYR A 374 -7.48 14.55 16.81
C TYR A 374 -6.87 14.71 15.42
N ASP A 375 -6.17 13.72 14.91
CA ASP A 375 -5.58 13.73 13.57
C ASP A 375 -6.62 13.83 12.45
N HIS A 376 -7.82 13.24 12.63
CA HIS A 376 -8.96 13.41 11.72
C HIS A 376 -9.45 14.85 11.73
N ARG A 377 -9.68 15.41 12.91
CA ARG A 377 -10.08 16.81 13.07
C ARG A 377 -9.04 17.78 12.50
N PHE A 378 -7.76 17.51 12.77
CA PHE A 378 -6.66 18.29 12.24
C PHE A 378 -6.61 18.25 10.71
N ALA A 379 -6.67 17.09 10.09
CA ALA A 379 -6.64 16.94 8.64
C ALA A 379 -7.82 17.68 7.97
N LYS A 380 -9.02 17.56 8.53
CA LYS A 380 -10.21 18.31 8.08
C LYS A 380 -10.04 19.82 8.23
N TRP A 381 -9.52 20.27 9.36
CA TRP A 381 -9.23 21.68 9.61
C TRP A 381 -8.17 22.22 8.65
N MET A 382 -7.08 21.50 8.47
CA MET A 382 -5.97 21.91 7.61
C MET A 382 -6.41 22.05 6.15
N VAL A 383 -7.16 21.11 5.59
CA VAL A 383 -7.63 21.23 4.22
C VAL A 383 -8.60 22.39 4.02
N LYS A 384 -9.49 22.65 4.99
CA LYS A 384 -10.46 23.76 4.92
C LYS A 384 -9.83 25.14 5.13
N ASN A 385 -8.88 25.27 6.06
CA ASN A 385 -8.35 26.57 6.46
C ASN A 385 -7.01 26.91 5.79
N LYS A 386 -6.21 25.91 5.42
CA LYS A 386 -4.91 26.12 4.77
C LYS A 386 -4.91 25.65 3.30
N GLY A 387 -5.86 24.84 2.89
CA GLY A 387 -5.96 24.32 1.53
C GLY A 387 -4.96 23.17 1.25
N LEU A 388 -4.37 22.57 2.28
CA LEU A 388 -3.44 21.45 2.16
C LEU A 388 -4.10 20.17 2.65
N ALA A 389 -4.21 19.17 1.78
CA ALA A 389 -4.79 17.87 2.11
C ALA A 389 -3.70 16.88 2.56
N ALA A 390 -4.01 16.13 3.61
CA ALA A 390 -3.24 15.01 4.15
C ALA A 390 -4.20 13.95 4.71
N ILE A 391 -3.68 12.82 5.14
CA ILE A 391 -4.46 11.70 5.67
C ILE A 391 -4.11 11.44 7.13
N PRO A 392 -5.10 11.26 8.03
CA PRO A 392 -4.84 10.94 9.42
C PRO A 392 -4.20 9.56 9.57
N LEU A 393 -3.18 9.45 10.44
CA LEU A 393 -2.47 8.19 10.65
C LEU A 393 -3.30 7.15 11.40
N SER A 394 -4.16 7.59 12.33
CA SER A 394 -5.01 6.68 13.11
C SER A 394 -5.94 5.82 12.24
N ALA A 395 -6.20 6.24 10.99
CA ALA A 395 -6.92 5.45 9.99
C ALA A 395 -6.20 4.15 9.56
N PHE A 396 -4.92 4.02 9.86
CA PHE A 396 -4.09 2.84 9.56
C PHE A 396 -3.89 1.94 10.78
N TYR A 397 -4.74 2.08 11.80
CA TYR A 397 -4.72 1.29 13.02
C TYR A 397 -6.08 0.67 13.30
N SER A 398 -6.06 -0.46 13.99
CA SER A 398 -7.26 -1.11 14.52
C SER A 398 -7.98 -0.22 15.56
N GLU A 399 -9.26 -0.50 15.79
CA GLU A 399 -10.05 0.19 16.81
C GLU A 399 -9.40 0.16 18.20
N GLY A 400 -8.72 -0.94 18.54
CA GLY A 400 -8.03 -1.10 19.83
C GLY A 400 -6.79 -0.23 20.01
N HIS A 401 -6.14 0.19 18.94
CA HIS A 401 -4.87 0.90 19.01
C HIS A 401 -4.90 2.31 18.45
N LYS A 402 -5.87 2.68 17.61
CA LYS A 402 -5.93 3.96 16.90
C LYS A 402 -5.77 5.19 17.81
N ASN A 403 -6.33 5.13 19.02
CA ASN A 403 -6.31 6.26 19.97
C ASN A 403 -4.89 6.59 20.50
N ASN A 404 -3.93 5.68 20.36
CA ASN A 404 -2.54 5.89 20.74
C ASN A 404 -1.75 6.67 19.67
N TYR A 405 -2.30 6.84 18.46
CA TYR A 405 -1.59 7.36 17.29
C TYR A 405 -2.32 8.53 16.63
N THR A 406 -3.10 9.28 17.38
CA THR A 406 -3.91 10.41 16.89
C THR A 406 -3.13 11.72 16.72
N ASN A 407 -1.82 11.72 16.97
CA ASN A 407 -0.99 12.92 16.83
C ASN A 407 -0.21 12.97 15.51
N PHE A 408 -0.57 12.15 14.52
CA PHE A 408 0.23 12.02 13.30
C PHE A 408 -0.64 12.12 12.05
N ILE A 409 -0.06 12.70 10.99
CA ILE A 409 -0.67 12.72 9.65
C ILE A 409 0.32 12.23 8.61
N ARG A 410 -0.22 11.71 7.50
CA ARG A 410 0.56 11.20 6.37
C ARG A 410 0.45 12.12 5.17
N PHE A 411 1.59 12.45 4.57
CA PHE A 411 1.72 13.13 3.28
C PHE A 411 2.29 12.20 2.21
N CYS A 412 1.94 12.44 0.95
CA CYS A 412 2.54 11.81 -0.22
C CYS A 412 3.48 12.81 -0.89
N PHE A 413 4.75 12.44 -1.09
CA PHE A 413 5.72 13.30 -1.78
C PHE A 413 6.03 12.87 -3.22
N ALA A 414 5.35 11.83 -3.75
CA ALA A 414 5.41 11.48 -5.17
C ALA A 414 4.59 12.49 -5.99
N LYS A 415 5.09 13.73 -6.05
CA LYS A 415 4.43 14.86 -6.69
C LYS A 415 5.39 15.59 -7.61
N GLU A 416 4.82 16.30 -8.59
CA GLU A 416 5.60 17.23 -9.39
C GLU A 416 6.26 18.32 -8.52
N GLU A 417 7.36 18.85 -8.99
CA GLU A 417 8.07 19.93 -8.28
C GLU A 417 7.18 21.15 -8.06
N ALA A 418 6.33 21.49 -9.05
CA ALA A 418 5.36 22.57 -8.92
C ALA A 418 4.35 22.34 -7.82
N THR A 419 3.86 21.11 -7.63
CA THR A 419 2.93 20.73 -6.55
C THR A 419 3.59 20.86 -5.19
N LEU A 420 4.81 20.36 -5.04
CA LEU A 420 5.57 20.47 -3.79
C LEU A 420 5.92 21.91 -3.46
N LYS A 421 6.27 22.73 -4.47
CA LYS A 421 6.49 24.17 -4.28
C LYS A 421 5.24 24.88 -3.78
N ALA A 422 4.08 24.59 -4.38
CA ALA A 422 2.80 25.14 -3.92
C ALA A 422 2.48 24.72 -2.48
N ALA A 423 2.80 23.48 -2.10
CA ALA A 423 2.68 23.02 -0.71
C ALA A 423 3.58 23.81 0.23
N ASN A 424 4.85 24.01 -0.15
CA ASN A 424 5.80 24.80 0.62
C ASN A 424 5.33 26.24 0.80
N ASP A 425 4.79 26.88 -0.24
CA ASP A 425 4.27 28.25 -0.16
C ASP A 425 3.11 28.35 0.86
N ILE A 426 2.22 27.35 0.90
CA ILE A 426 1.18 27.26 1.94
C ILE A 426 1.81 27.15 3.34
N LEU A 427 2.80 26.29 3.53
CA LEU A 427 3.46 26.07 4.80
C LEU A 427 4.23 27.32 5.27
N GLN A 428 4.92 28.01 4.37
CA GLN A 428 5.63 29.26 4.68
C GLN A 428 4.67 30.38 5.09
N LYS A 429 3.55 30.52 4.38
CA LYS A 429 2.50 31.47 4.76
C LYS A 429 1.95 31.16 6.15
N TRP A 430 1.68 29.89 6.42
CA TRP A 430 1.19 29.43 7.73
C TRP A 430 2.19 29.75 8.85
N LYS A 431 3.51 29.51 8.61
CA LYS A 431 4.58 29.87 9.54
C LYS A 431 4.58 31.37 9.87
N GLN A 432 4.41 32.24 8.86
CA GLN A 432 4.36 33.69 9.05
C GLN A 432 3.13 34.11 9.87
N GLU A 433 1.97 33.52 9.60
CA GLU A 433 0.74 33.76 10.38
C GLU A 433 0.95 33.42 11.86
N LYS A 434 1.60 32.27 12.17
CA LYS A 434 1.91 31.85 13.54
C LYS A 434 2.90 32.79 14.25
N ALA A 435 3.85 33.36 13.53
CA ALA A 435 4.82 34.30 14.10
C ALA A 435 4.22 35.69 14.39
N SER A 436 3.07 35.99 13.79
CA SER A 436 2.37 37.29 13.94
C SER A 436 1.22 37.23 14.96
N SER A 437 0.89 36.04 15.45
CA SER A 437 -0.14 35.78 16.47
C SER A 437 0.47 35.67 17.85
#